data_18daeef8e99b9efab0ec76fd1fc80415
#
_entry.id   18daeef8e99b9efab0ec76fd1fc80415
#
_cell.length_a   1.000
_cell.length_b   1.000
_cell.length_c   1.000
_cell.angle_alpha   90.00
_cell.angle_beta   90.00
_cell.angle_gamma   90.00
#
_symmetry.space_group_name_H-M   'P 1'
#
loop_
_entity.id
_entity.type
_entity.pdbx_description
1 polymer ?
#
loop_
_entity_poly.entity_id
_entity_poly.type
_entity_poly.pdbx_seq_one_letter_code
_entity_poly.pdbx_strand_id
1 'polypeptide(L)'
;MLIDEGTIKYRCHWLPGEPPPRKFLADLMAVRDRLYDLGLIGVYDCGIGFGNISVRLKNSDRFIVSGTQTGHLPHLKPQHYTVVTDFSLEQNQLTCCGPVKASSESLTHASIYVREPDVTGIIHVHNKPLWQKLLNRVPTTRKKVPYGTPEMAREMFRLFEEEELGDRKILVMAGHEDGAIAFGKDLGEAEAVLMKYYGEGGRLKKIARLSSPRFSVTTRLTNV
;
A
#
# COMPACT_ATOMS: atom_id res chain seq x y z
N MET A 1 -6.23 -20.61 -7.20
CA MET A 1 -4.95 -19.92 -7.40
C MET A 1 -4.53 -19.41 -6.03
N LEU A 2 -3.37 -19.81 -5.51
CA LEU A 2 -2.86 -19.27 -4.24
C LEU A 2 -2.54 -17.79 -4.48
N ILE A 3 -3.12 -16.90 -3.69
CA ILE A 3 -2.82 -15.47 -3.74
C ILE A 3 -1.43 -15.31 -3.11
N ASP A 4 -0.44 -14.93 -3.92
CA ASP A 4 0.92 -14.61 -3.45
C ASP A 4 0.94 -13.16 -2.95
N GLU A 5 0.34 -12.91 -1.80
CA GLU A 5 0.16 -11.59 -1.19
C GLU A 5 0.54 -11.63 0.28
N GLY A 6 0.99 -10.50 0.81
CA GLY A 6 1.27 -10.34 2.25
C GLY A 6 2.47 -11.11 2.80
N THR A 7 3.18 -11.89 1.96
CA THR A 7 4.36 -12.65 2.35
C THR A 7 5.63 -11.80 2.22
N ILE A 8 6.39 -11.68 3.31
CA ILE A 8 7.70 -11.01 3.30
C ILE A 8 8.69 -11.89 2.53
N LYS A 9 9.20 -11.39 1.40
CA LYS A 9 10.16 -12.06 0.51
C LYS A 9 11.60 -11.59 0.71
N TYR A 10 11.81 -10.57 1.53
CA TYR A 10 13.12 -10.05 1.89
C TYR A 10 13.57 -10.54 3.26
N ARG A 11 14.87 -10.46 3.56
CA ARG A 11 15.41 -10.72 4.89
C ARG A 11 15.07 -9.57 5.82
N CYS A 12 14.20 -9.81 6.80
CA CYS A 12 13.77 -8.82 7.79
C CYS A 12 14.55 -8.97 9.09
N HIS A 13 15.39 -7.99 9.42
CA HIS A 13 16.00 -7.82 10.74
C HIS A 13 15.06 -6.97 11.61
N TRP A 14 14.14 -7.64 12.28
CA TRP A 14 13.20 -6.95 13.15
C TRP A 14 13.76 -6.81 14.56
N LEU A 15 13.80 -5.57 15.04
CA LEU A 15 14.17 -5.19 16.40
C LEU A 15 12.88 -4.76 17.12
N PRO A 16 12.34 -5.59 18.03
CA PRO A 16 11.20 -5.19 18.86
C PRO A 16 11.50 -3.89 19.61
N GLY A 17 10.54 -2.98 19.61
CA GLY A 17 10.72 -1.66 20.23
C GLY A 17 9.41 -0.89 20.36
N GLU A 18 9.50 0.32 20.88
CA GLU A 18 8.37 1.22 21.05
C GLU A 18 7.76 1.65 19.71
N PRO A 19 6.47 1.96 19.67
CA PRO A 19 5.83 2.53 18.49
C PRO A 19 6.49 3.84 18.06
N PRO A 20 6.45 4.18 16.75
CA PRO A 20 6.87 5.51 16.31
C PRO A 20 6.10 6.62 17.04
N PRO A 21 6.74 7.77 17.33
CA PRO A 21 6.08 8.88 18.03
C PRO A 21 4.82 9.36 17.31
N ARG A 22 3.73 9.58 18.05
CA ARG A 22 2.40 9.97 17.52
C ARG A 22 2.45 11.18 16.58
N LYS A 23 3.35 12.13 16.81
CA LYS A 23 3.50 13.33 15.95
C LYS A 23 3.84 13.02 14.50
N PHE A 24 4.39 11.85 14.21
CA PHE A 24 4.68 11.38 12.84
C PHE A 24 3.60 10.48 12.26
N LEU A 25 2.60 10.10 13.06
CA LEU A 25 1.58 9.12 12.69
C LEU A 25 0.22 9.74 12.37
N ALA A 26 -0.04 10.99 12.76
CA ALA A 26 -1.38 11.57 12.67
C ALA A 26 -1.93 11.54 11.24
N ASP A 27 -1.19 12.10 10.28
CA ASP A 27 -1.60 12.13 8.88
C ASP A 27 -1.61 10.73 8.26
N LEU A 28 -0.61 9.91 8.60
CA LEU A 28 -0.47 8.55 8.10
C LEU A 28 -1.65 7.66 8.52
N MET A 29 -2.10 7.77 9.78
CA MET A 29 -3.28 7.06 10.28
C MET A 29 -4.55 7.57 9.61
N ALA A 30 -4.73 8.89 9.49
CA ALA A 30 -5.90 9.49 8.89
C ALA A 30 -6.06 9.12 7.40
N VAL A 31 -4.97 9.17 6.62
CA VAL A 31 -4.98 8.75 5.22
C VAL A 31 -5.28 7.26 5.11
N ARG A 32 -4.62 6.43 5.93
CA ARG A 32 -4.82 4.97 5.91
C ARG A 32 -6.28 4.59 6.22
N ASP A 33 -6.90 5.25 7.19
CA ASP A 33 -8.29 4.97 7.56
C ASP A 33 -9.25 5.32 6.40
N ARG A 34 -9.04 6.46 5.73
CA ARG A 34 -9.82 6.80 4.52
C ARG A 34 -9.65 5.77 3.40
N LEU A 35 -8.43 5.27 3.17
CA LEU A 35 -8.17 4.25 2.15
C LEU A 35 -8.85 2.91 2.50
N TYR A 36 -8.92 2.58 3.78
CA TYR A 36 -9.65 1.40 4.26
C TYR A 36 -11.16 1.54 4.01
N ASP A 37 -11.75 2.68 4.36
CA ASP A 37 -13.18 2.97 4.14
C ASP A 37 -13.56 2.93 2.66
N LEU A 38 -12.61 3.23 1.77
CA LEU A 38 -12.77 3.11 0.32
C LEU A 38 -12.54 1.67 -0.20
N GLY A 39 -12.08 0.76 0.64
CA GLY A 39 -11.73 -0.62 0.24
C GLY A 39 -10.48 -0.69 -0.65
N LEU A 40 -9.58 0.30 -0.53
CA LEU A 40 -8.31 0.37 -1.26
C LEU A 40 -7.15 -0.27 -0.49
N ILE A 41 -7.27 -0.31 0.84
CA ILE A 41 -6.45 -1.12 1.77
C ILE A 41 -7.43 -1.99 2.54
N GLY A 42 -7.09 -3.26 2.78
CA GLY A 42 -8.04 -4.14 3.44
C GLY A 42 -7.54 -5.57 3.57
N VAL A 43 -8.49 -6.50 3.52
CA VAL A 43 -8.26 -7.94 3.61
C VAL A 43 -9.11 -8.65 2.56
N TYR A 44 -8.54 -9.63 1.88
CA TYR A 44 -9.26 -10.52 0.98
C TYR A 44 -10.11 -11.52 1.77
N ASP A 45 -11.09 -12.15 1.10
CA ASP A 45 -11.96 -13.18 1.72
C ASP A 45 -11.17 -14.37 2.31
N CYS A 46 -9.95 -14.62 1.80
CA CYS A 46 -9.04 -15.63 2.33
C CYS A 46 -8.27 -15.18 3.61
N GLY A 47 -8.52 -13.98 4.14
CA GLY A 47 -7.90 -13.45 5.33
C GLY A 47 -6.51 -12.79 5.12
N ILE A 48 -6.03 -12.70 3.87
CA ILE A 48 -4.75 -12.05 3.56
C ILE A 48 -4.95 -10.54 3.43
N GLY A 49 -4.18 -9.76 4.19
CA GLY A 49 -4.21 -8.29 4.12
C GLY A 49 -3.51 -7.77 2.87
N PHE A 50 -4.02 -6.67 2.31
CA PHE A 50 -3.48 -5.99 1.15
C PHE A 50 -3.37 -4.48 1.36
N GLY A 51 -2.45 -3.88 0.62
CA GLY A 51 -2.18 -2.45 0.67
C GLY A 51 -1.41 -2.02 1.92
N ASN A 52 -0.66 -0.96 1.79
CA ASN A 52 0.15 -0.39 2.87
C ASN A 52 0.51 1.07 2.56
N ILE A 53 1.04 1.76 3.56
CA ILE A 53 1.33 3.19 3.47
C ILE A 53 2.60 3.51 4.25
N SER A 54 3.40 4.45 3.75
CA SER A 54 4.60 4.89 4.45
C SER A 54 4.84 6.39 4.37
N VAL A 55 5.66 6.89 5.30
CA VAL A 55 6.15 8.26 5.30
C VAL A 55 7.63 8.30 5.64
N ARG A 56 8.43 9.00 4.80
CA ARG A 56 9.86 9.20 5.03
C ARG A 56 10.08 10.15 6.20
N LEU A 57 11.05 9.86 7.04
CA LEU A 57 11.52 10.76 8.09
C LEU A 57 12.48 11.80 7.48
N LYS A 58 12.28 13.07 7.86
CA LYS A 58 13.06 14.20 7.32
C LYS A 58 14.58 13.95 7.40
N ASN A 59 15.28 14.31 6.33
CA ASN A 59 16.73 14.28 6.21
C ASN A 59 17.33 12.88 6.50
N SER A 60 16.65 11.82 6.11
CA SER A 60 17.14 10.45 6.30
C SER A 60 16.52 9.49 5.28
N ASP A 61 17.15 8.33 5.09
CA ASP A 61 16.58 7.23 4.32
C ASP A 61 15.59 6.38 5.15
N ARG A 62 15.41 6.71 6.42
CA ARG A 62 14.46 6.04 7.31
C ARG A 62 13.03 6.46 6.99
N PHE A 63 12.11 5.53 7.14
CA PHE A 63 10.69 5.79 6.96
C PHE A 63 9.82 4.97 7.92
N ILE A 64 8.64 5.49 8.24
CA ILE A 64 7.62 4.76 8.98
C ILE A 64 6.72 4.06 7.96
N VAL A 65 6.36 2.81 8.24
CA VAL A 65 5.47 2.03 7.38
C VAL A 65 4.46 1.26 8.22
N SER A 66 3.27 1.02 7.69
CA SER A 66 2.31 0.11 8.30
C SER A 66 2.89 -1.31 8.36
N GLY A 67 2.64 -1.99 9.47
CA GLY A 67 3.15 -3.34 9.71
C GLY A 67 2.54 -4.39 8.77
N THR A 68 3.27 -5.48 8.57
CA THR A 68 2.75 -6.63 7.83
C THR A 68 1.47 -7.17 8.50
N GLN A 69 0.54 -7.69 7.69
CA GLN A 69 -0.71 -8.32 8.13
C GLN A 69 -1.64 -7.41 8.96
N THR A 70 -1.56 -6.08 8.79
CA THR A 70 -2.47 -5.12 9.45
C THR A 70 -3.67 -4.72 8.59
N GLY A 71 -3.79 -5.24 7.38
CA GLY A 71 -4.84 -4.88 6.43
C GLY A 71 -6.26 -5.10 6.94
N HIS A 72 -6.47 -6.13 7.77
CA HIS A 72 -7.79 -6.47 8.32
C HIS A 72 -8.31 -5.48 9.39
N LEU A 73 -7.46 -4.64 9.94
CA LEU A 73 -7.82 -3.68 10.99
C LEU A 73 -8.43 -2.42 10.38
N PRO A 74 -9.68 -2.03 10.75
CA PRO A 74 -10.31 -0.80 10.25
C PRO A 74 -9.50 0.45 10.60
N HIS A 75 -9.03 0.52 11.84
CA HIS A 75 -8.23 1.63 12.36
C HIS A 75 -6.91 1.13 12.91
N LEU A 76 -5.83 1.67 12.36
CA LEU A 76 -4.51 1.38 12.90
C LEU A 76 -4.22 2.29 14.10
N LYS A 77 -3.50 1.73 15.08
CA LYS A 77 -2.96 2.44 16.24
C LYS A 77 -1.44 2.50 16.12
N PRO A 78 -0.74 3.34 16.91
CA PRO A 78 0.72 3.46 16.83
C PRO A 78 1.48 2.13 16.86
N GLN A 79 1.01 1.14 17.61
CA GLN A 79 1.61 -0.19 17.68
C GLN A 79 1.52 -1.02 16.39
N HIS A 80 0.79 -0.56 15.39
CA HIS A 80 0.68 -1.22 14.07
C HIS A 80 1.63 -0.62 13.03
N TYR A 81 2.55 0.24 13.46
CA TYR A 81 3.57 0.86 12.62
C TYR A 81 4.97 0.55 13.13
N THR A 82 5.92 0.56 12.23
CA THR A 82 7.34 0.34 12.52
C THR A 82 8.19 1.34 11.76
N VAL A 83 9.41 1.58 12.21
CA VAL A 83 10.41 2.40 11.51
C VAL A 83 11.35 1.47 10.77
N VAL A 84 11.44 1.60 9.46
CA VAL A 84 12.56 1.04 8.69
C VAL A 84 13.76 1.95 8.93
N THR A 85 14.80 1.39 9.52
CA THR A 85 16.00 2.11 9.96
C THR A 85 17.18 1.96 9.02
N ASP A 86 17.21 0.86 8.25
CA ASP A 86 18.24 0.54 7.28
C ASP A 86 17.71 -0.46 6.25
N PHE A 87 18.25 -0.43 5.02
CA PHE A 87 17.88 -1.39 3.98
C PHE A 87 18.97 -1.52 2.91
N SER A 88 18.96 -2.66 2.22
CA SER A 88 19.73 -2.91 1.01
C SER A 88 18.82 -3.55 -0.05
N LEU A 89 18.61 -2.80 -1.14
CA LEU A 89 17.79 -3.27 -2.26
C LEU A 89 18.45 -4.46 -2.97
N GLU A 90 19.77 -4.43 -3.12
CA GLU A 90 20.54 -5.48 -3.80
C GLU A 90 20.57 -6.78 -2.98
N GLN A 91 20.75 -6.68 -1.66
CA GLN A 91 20.79 -7.84 -0.78
C GLN A 91 19.41 -8.35 -0.37
N ASN A 92 18.37 -7.67 -0.84
CA ASN A 92 16.98 -7.95 -0.49
C ASN A 92 16.78 -8.05 1.04
N GLN A 93 17.20 -7.04 1.77
CA GLN A 93 17.11 -7.01 3.23
C GLN A 93 16.75 -5.63 3.77
N LEU A 94 16.10 -5.60 4.92
CA LEU A 94 15.90 -4.39 5.69
C LEU A 94 15.97 -4.65 7.19
N THR A 95 16.26 -3.60 7.94
CA THR A 95 16.15 -3.55 9.40
C THR A 95 14.97 -2.65 9.77
N CYS A 96 14.09 -3.12 10.64
CA CYS A 96 13.01 -2.30 11.19
C CYS A 96 12.95 -2.39 12.71
N CYS A 97 12.58 -1.27 13.34
CA CYS A 97 12.46 -1.15 14.79
C CYS A 97 11.04 -0.70 15.17
N GLY A 98 10.36 -1.47 16.01
CA GLY A 98 8.99 -1.20 16.43
C GLY A 98 8.23 -2.43 16.87
N PRO A 99 6.93 -2.27 17.21
CA PRO A 99 6.10 -3.36 17.74
C PRO A 99 5.79 -4.47 16.74
N VAL A 100 5.89 -4.17 15.42
CA VAL A 100 5.56 -5.10 14.34
C VAL A 100 6.64 -5.10 13.26
N LYS A 101 6.71 -6.17 12.46
CA LYS A 101 7.56 -6.22 11.27
C LYS A 101 7.02 -5.28 10.20
N ALA A 102 7.91 -4.75 9.37
CA ALA A 102 7.55 -3.91 8.23
C ALA A 102 6.72 -4.68 7.19
N SER A 103 5.89 -3.96 6.42
CA SER A 103 5.11 -4.52 5.31
C SER A 103 5.99 -5.26 4.30
N SER A 104 5.46 -6.30 3.67
CA SER A 104 6.11 -7.06 2.58
C SER A 104 6.55 -6.20 1.39
N GLU A 105 5.96 -5.02 1.20
CA GLU A 105 6.27 -4.07 0.14
C GLU A 105 7.28 -2.96 0.55
N SER A 106 7.84 -3.04 1.75
CA SER A 106 8.70 -1.96 2.27
C SER A 106 9.94 -1.69 1.42
N LEU A 107 10.52 -2.69 0.74
CA LEU A 107 11.63 -2.49 -0.18
C LEU A 107 11.19 -1.84 -1.50
N THR A 108 9.97 -2.08 -1.97
CA THR A 108 9.39 -1.34 -3.10
C THR A 108 9.24 0.15 -2.76
N HIS A 109 8.75 0.47 -1.54
CA HIS A 109 8.73 1.86 -1.06
C HIS A 109 10.14 2.45 -0.94
N ALA A 110 11.08 1.72 -0.37
CA ALA A 110 12.47 2.15 -0.24
C ALA A 110 13.09 2.50 -1.61
N SER A 111 12.82 1.72 -2.66
CA SER A 111 13.36 1.98 -4.01
C SER A 111 12.85 3.30 -4.60
N ILE A 112 11.58 3.66 -4.34
CA ILE A 112 11.02 4.96 -4.73
C ILE A 112 11.69 6.08 -3.93
N TYR A 113 11.85 5.92 -2.62
CA TYR A 113 12.53 6.90 -1.79
C TYR A 113 13.99 7.14 -2.18
N VAL A 114 14.71 6.10 -2.59
CA VAL A 114 16.10 6.22 -3.09
C VAL A 114 16.13 7.02 -4.37
N ARG A 115 15.19 6.75 -5.29
CA ARG A 115 15.19 7.38 -6.61
C ARG A 115 14.72 8.82 -6.59
N GLU A 116 13.76 9.15 -5.72
CA GLU A 116 13.15 10.48 -5.60
C GLU A 116 13.29 11.02 -4.17
N PRO A 117 14.36 11.80 -3.91
CA PRO A 117 14.62 12.36 -2.57
C PRO A 117 13.51 13.26 -2.04
N ASP A 118 12.77 13.93 -2.92
CA ASP A 118 11.68 14.85 -2.57
C ASP A 118 10.36 14.12 -2.21
N VAL A 119 10.25 12.83 -2.51
CA VAL A 119 9.10 12.02 -2.12
C VAL A 119 9.19 11.69 -0.63
N THR A 120 8.13 12.04 0.12
CA THR A 120 8.02 11.66 1.53
C THR A 120 6.79 10.83 1.86
N GLY A 121 5.80 10.72 0.97
CA GLY A 121 4.60 9.91 1.17
C GLY A 121 4.39 8.89 0.06
N ILE A 122 4.16 7.61 0.41
CA ILE A 122 3.87 6.54 -0.54
C ILE A 122 2.65 5.75 -0.06
N ILE A 123 1.76 5.45 -1.00
CA ILE A 123 0.52 4.70 -0.79
C ILE A 123 0.50 3.53 -1.78
N HIS A 124 0.43 2.31 -1.27
CA HIS A 124 0.18 1.11 -2.06
C HIS A 124 -1.22 0.59 -1.79
N VAL A 125 -2.00 0.38 -2.84
CA VAL A 125 -3.40 -0.01 -2.77
C VAL A 125 -3.70 -1.18 -3.69
N HIS A 126 -4.78 -1.92 -3.39
CA HIS A 126 -5.32 -2.94 -4.28
C HIS A 126 -6.74 -2.59 -4.71
N ASN A 127 -6.95 -2.49 -6.01
CA ASN A 127 -8.28 -2.30 -6.58
C ASN A 127 -8.32 -2.79 -8.03
N LYS A 128 -8.95 -3.91 -8.27
CA LYS A 128 -8.99 -4.57 -9.60
C LYS A 128 -9.52 -3.66 -10.72
N PRO A 129 -10.63 -2.94 -10.55
CA PRO A 129 -11.10 -2.00 -11.58
C PRO A 129 -10.13 -0.88 -11.89
N LEU A 130 -9.48 -0.30 -10.86
CA LEU A 130 -8.48 0.73 -11.04
C LEU A 130 -7.25 0.16 -11.77
N TRP A 131 -6.74 -0.97 -11.32
CA TRP A 131 -5.61 -1.67 -11.91
C TRP A 131 -5.85 -1.97 -13.40
N GLN A 132 -7.00 -2.56 -13.75
CA GLN A 132 -7.37 -2.84 -15.14
C GLN A 132 -7.50 -1.58 -16.01
N LYS A 133 -8.03 -0.49 -15.43
CA LYS A 133 -8.16 0.79 -16.11
C LYS A 133 -6.80 1.41 -16.44
N LEU A 134 -5.84 1.29 -15.52
CA LEU A 134 -4.54 1.96 -15.61
C LEU A 134 -3.44 1.12 -16.27
N LEU A 135 -3.60 -0.20 -16.32
CA LEU A 135 -2.61 -1.12 -16.88
C LEU A 135 -2.18 -0.68 -18.29
N ASN A 136 -0.88 -0.47 -18.49
CA ASN A 136 -0.26 0.05 -19.72
C ASN A 136 -0.73 1.46 -20.15
N ARG A 137 -1.38 2.22 -19.27
CA ARG A 137 -1.76 3.63 -19.51
C ARG A 137 -1.01 4.60 -18.61
N VAL A 138 -0.47 4.08 -17.54
CA VAL A 138 0.48 4.76 -16.66
C VAL A 138 1.73 3.89 -16.56
N PRO A 139 2.84 4.36 -15.99
CA PRO A 139 4.03 3.54 -15.75
C PRO A 139 3.64 2.18 -15.17
N THR A 140 4.05 1.11 -15.84
CA THR A 140 3.59 -0.24 -15.55
C THR A 140 4.78 -1.19 -15.43
N THR A 141 4.89 -1.93 -14.30
CA THR A 141 5.95 -2.93 -14.11
C THR A 141 5.79 -4.10 -15.08
N ARG A 142 6.89 -4.77 -15.41
CA ARG A 142 6.83 -5.99 -16.22
C ARG A 142 6.11 -7.11 -15.46
N LYS A 143 5.24 -7.85 -16.16
CA LYS A 143 4.37 -8.90 -15.60
C LYS A 143 5.13 -10.02 -14.87
N LYS A 144 6.37 -10.30 -15.26
CA LYS A 144 7.19 -11.38 -14.67
C LYS A 144 7.96 -10.96 -13.43
N VAL A 145 7.86 -9.69 -13.02
CA VAL A 145 8.59 -9.15 -11.86
C VAL A 145 7.73 -9.31 -10.60
N PRO A 146 8.12 -10.17 -9.65
CA PRO A 146 7.37 -10.37 -8.42
C PRO A 146 7.65 -9.25 -7.43
N TYR A 147 6.65 -8.88 -6.62
CA TYR A 147 6.81 -7.90 -5.55
C TYR A 147 7.80 -8.38 -4.47
N GLY A 148 8.38 -7.44 -3.73
CA GLY A 148 9.26 -7.73 -2.60
C GLY A 148 10.60 -8.36 -2.98
N THR A 149 11.06 -8.16 -4.22
CA THR A 149 12.31 -8.72 -4.74
C THR A 149 13.24 -7.61 -5.25
N PRO A 150 14.56 -7.86 -5.39
CA PRO A 150 15.49 -6.91 -6.02
C PRO A 150 15.10 -6.54 -7.45
N GLU A 151 14.47 -7.47 -8.17
CA GLU A 151 13.94 -7.22 -9.52
C GLU A 151 12.88 -6.12 -9.51
N MET A 152 12.01 -6.07 -8.48
CA MET A 152 11.03 -5.01 -8.33
C MET A 152 11.69 -3.65 -8.05
N ALA A 153 12.76 -3.61 -7.27
CA ALA A 153 13.52 -2.37 -7.07
C ALA A 153 14.15 -1.85 -8.37
N ARG A 154 14.73 -2.74 -9.19
CA ARG A 154 15.24 -2.38 -10.53
C ARG A 154 14.13 -1.92 -11.47
N GLU A 155 12.96 -2.52 -11.36
CA GLU A 155 11.79 -2.12 -12.15
C GLU A 155 11.32 -0.71 -11.78
N MET A 156 11.34 -0.33 -10.49
CA MET A 156 11.07 1.04 -10.09
C MET A 156 12.06 2.01 -10.76
N PHE A 157 13.35 1.73 -10.72
CA PHE A 157 14.36 2.57 -11.37
C PHE A 157 14.12 2.70 -12.87
N ARG A 158 13.82 1.59 -13.55
CA ARG A 158 13.46 1.61 -14.99
C ARG A 158 12.26 2.51 -15.27
N LEU A 159 11.20 2.42 -14.45
CA LEU A 159 10.00 3.24 -14.66
C LEU A 159 10.30 4.74 -14.51
N PHE A 160 11.17 5.12 -13.60
CA PHE A 160 11.63 6.51 -13.47
C PHE A 160 12.46 6.98 -14.68
N GLU A 161 13.25 6.09 -15.25
CA GLU A 161 14.16 6.41 -16.37
C GLU A 161 13.46 6.37 -17.73
N GLU A 162 12.53 5.44 -17.93
CA GLU A 162 11.96 5.14 -19.25
C GLU A 162 10.48 5.56 -19.39
N GLU A 163 9.72 5.73 -18.29
CA GLU A 163 8.25 5.90 -18.35
C GLU A 163 7.71 7.13 -17.59
N GLU A 164 8.56 8.14 -17.34
CA GLU A 164 8.18 9.41 -16.70
C GLU A 164 7.45 9.23 -15.34
N LEU A 165 7.83 8.21 -14.58
CA LEU A 165 7.17 7.90 -13.31
C LEU A 165 7.22 9.07 -12.31
N GLY A 166 8.30 9.86 -12.30
CA GLY A 166 8.45 11.04 -11.44
C GLY A 166 7.36 12.08 -11.67
N ASP A 167 6.97 12.30 -12.92
CA ASP A 167 5.92 13.26 -13.28
C ASP A 167 4.52 12.70 -13.04
N ARG A 168 4.32 11.43 -13.36
CA ARG A 168 3.03 10.73 -13.21
C ARG A 168 2.66 10.48 -11.76
N LYS A 169 3.65 10.18 -10.91
CA LYS A 169 3.51 9.88 -9.46
C LYS A 169 2.56 8.74 -9.14
N ILE A 170 2.27 7.89 -10.13
CA ILE A 170 1.45 6.68 -10.01
C ILE A 170 1.98 5.60 -10.93
N LEU A 171 1.97 4.37 -10.46
CA LEU A 171 2.31 3.20 -11.26
C LEU A 171 1.35 2.04 -10.97
N VAL A 172 1.33 1.07 -11.89
CA VAL A 172 0.60 -0.19 -11.76
C VAL A 172 1.58 -1.36 -11.79
N MET A 173 1.36 -2.32 -10.91
CA MET A 173 2.18 -3.52 -10.78
C MET A 173 1.57 -4.66 -11.60
N ALA A 174 2.05 -4.89 -12.84
CA ALA A 174 1.47 -5.91 -13.72
C ALA A 174 1.70 -7.35 -13.25
N GLY A 175 2.78 -7.60 -12.50
CA GLY A 175 3.10 -8.89 -11.86
C GLY A 175 2.50 -9.05 -10.46
N HIS A 176 1.78 -8.05 -9.97
CA HIS A 176 1.12 -8.02 -8.67
C HIS A 176 -0.33 -7.55 -8.88
N GLU A 177 -1.20 -8.51 -9.18
CA GLU A 177 -2.58 -8.25 -9.62
C GLU A 177 -3.30 -7.34 -8.62
N ASP A 178 -4.06 -6.37 -9.14
CA ASP A 178 -4.79 -5.32 -8.43
C ASP A 178 -3.92 -4.23 -7.77
N GLY A 179 -2.59 -4.39 -7.73
CA GLY A 179 -1.65 -3.49 -7.06
C GLY A 179 -1.36 -2.21 -7.84
N ALA A 180 -1.51 -1.06 -7.19
CA ALA A 180 -1.09 0.24 -7.68
C ALA A 180 -0.37 1.03 -6.57
N ILE A 181 0.61 1.85 -6.95
CA ILE A 181 1.35 2.71 -6.02
C ILE A 181 1.22 4.16 -6.47
N ALA A 182 0.84 5.05 -5.56
CA ALA A 182 0.90 6.49 -5.73
C ALA A 182 1.85 7.10 -4.70
N PHE A 183 2.53 8.19 -5.06
CA PHE A 183 3.47 8.85 -4.16
C PHE A 183 3.51 10.37 -4.39
N GLY A 184 4.12 11.10 -3.46
CA GLY A 184 4.25 12.54 -3.54
C GLY A 184 5.20 13.11 -2.50
N LYS A 185 5.35 14.44 -2.53
CA LYS A 185 6.14 15.20 -1.54
C LYS A 185 5.61 15.06 -0.10
N ASP A 186 4.37 14.60 0.03
CA ASP A 186 3.71 14.25 1.28
C ASP A 186 2.56 13.26 1.00
N LEU A 187 1.92 12.76 2.06
CA LEU A 187 0.77 11.85 1.92
C LEU A 187 -0.46 12.52 1.28
N GLY A 188 -0.63 13.82 1.46
CA GLY A 188 -1.73 14.57 0.85
C GLY A 188 -1.61 14.60 -0.67
N GLU A 189 -0.41 14.84 -1.21
CA GLU A 189 -0.17 14.76 -2.65
C GLU A 189 -0.32 13.32 -3.17
N ALA A 190 0.23 12.34 -2.48
CA ALA A 190 0.09 10.92 -2.86
C ALA A 190 -1.39 10.49 -2.92
N GLU A 191 -2.19 10.88 -1.92
CA GLU A 191 -3.64 10.64 -1.89
C GLU A 191 -4.35 11.37 -3.03
N ALA A 192 -4.03 12.65 -3.29
CA ALA A 192 -4.63 13.43 -4.38
C ALA A 192 -4.35 12.81 -5.75
N VAL A 193 -3.11 12.34 -5.99
CA VAL A 193 -2.75 11.60 -7.21
C VAL A 193 -3.59 10.33 -7.34
N LEU A 194 -3.66 9.51 -6.30
CA LEU A 194 -4.46 8.28 -6.30
C LEU A 194 -5.95 8.58 -6.58
N MET A 195 -6.53 9.56 -5.89
CA MET A 195 -7.96 9.91 -6.01
C MET A 195 -8.33 10.47 -7.38
N LYS A 196 -7.42 11.17 -8.07
CA LYS A 196 -7.61 11.62 -9.44
C LYS A 196 -7.95 10.45 -10.37
N TYR A 197 -7.23 9.34 -10.27
CA TYR A 197 -7.46 8.16 -11.11
C TYR A 197 -8.62 7.29 -10.60
N TYR A 198 -8.77 7.18 -9.28
CA TYR A 198 -9.84 6.40 -8.64
C TYR A 198 -11.21 7.04 -8.86
N GLY A 199 -11.34 8.36 -8.68
CA GLY A 199 -12.62 9.10 -8.77
C GLY A 199 -13.27 9.07 -10.15
N GLU A 200 -12.50 8.94 -11.22
CA GLU A 200 -13.00 8.77 -12.57
C GLU A 200 -13.67 7.39 -12.81
N GLY A 201 -13.42 6.39 -11.95
CA GLY A 201 -14.02 5.04 -12.04
C GLY A 201 -14.85 4.62 -10.84
N GLY A 202 -14.66 5.27 -9.67
CA GLY A 202 -15.25 4.85 -8.40
C GLY A 202 -16.68 5.35 -8.16
N ARG A 203 -17.14 6.38 -8.86
CA ARG A 203 -18.52 6.91 -8.74
C ARG A 203 -19.60 5.88 -9.04
N LEU A 204 -19.34 4.92 -9.89
CA LEU A 204 -20.32 3.89 -10.30
C LEU A 204 -20.61 2.84 -9.20
N LYS A 205 -19.67 2.52 -8.32
CA LYS A 205 -19.88 1.50 -7.28
C LYS A 205 -20.59 2.00 -6.02
N LYS A 206 -20.48 3.29 -5.68
CA LYS A 206 -21.19 3.86 -4.52
C LYS A 206 -22.70 3.90 -4.76
N ILE A 207 -23.13 4.10 -6.00
CA ILE A 207 -24.55 4.07 -6.40
C ILE A 207 -25.10 2.64 -6.37
N ALA A 208 -24.32 1.63 -6.80
CA ALA A 208 -24.76 0.23 -6.81
C ALA A 208 -24.90 -0.38 -5.41
N ARG A 209 -24.07 0.04 -4.42
CA ARG A 209 -24.19 -0.43 -3.03
C ARG A 209 -25.35 0.19 -2.26
N LEU A 210 -25.81 1.38 -2.66
CA LEU A 210 -26.99 2.04 -2.07
C LEU A 210 -28.31 1.52 -2.64
N SER A 211 -28.31 0.83 -3.77
CA SER A 211 -29.49 0.29 -4.46
C SER A 211 -29.75 -1.20 -4.22
N SER A 212 -28.94 -1.90 -3.44
CA SER A 212 -29.20 -3.31 -3.08
C SER A 212 -30.21 -3.37 -1.93
N PRO A 213 -31.39 -3.98 -2.11
CA PRO A 213 -32.38 -4.11 -1.04
C PRO A 213 -31.80 -5.02 0.06
N ARG A 214 -31.83 -4.54 1.31
CA ARG A 214 -31.56 -5.37 2.47
C ARG A 214 -32.69 -6.40 2.58
N PHE A 215 -32.42 -7.65 2.25
CA PHE A 215 -33.33 -8.73 2.60
C PHE A 215 -33.36 -8.88 4.12
N SER A 216 -34.43 -8.40 4.75
CA SER A 216 -34.72 -8.72 6.14
C SER A 216 -35.33 -10.14 6.17
N VAL A 217 -34.58 -11.08 6.69
CA VAL A 217 -35.12 -12.42 7.01
C VAL A 217 -35.99 -12.26 8.27
N THR A 218 -37.28 -12.22 8.05
CA THR A 218 -38.28 -12.31 9.15
C THR A 218 -38.46 -13.79 9.50
N THR A 219 -37.80 -14.24 10.55
CA THR A 219 -38.05 -15.57 11.12
C THR A 219 -39.42 -15.58 11.77
N ARG A 220 -40.39 -16.20 11.13
CA ARG A 220 -41.68 -16.56 11.79
C ARG A 220 -41.43 -17.75 12.72
N LEU A 221 -41.51 -17.51 14.01
CA LEU A 221 -41.68 -18.56 15.01
C LEU A 221 -43.13 -19.08 14.90
N THR A 222 -43.32 -20.30 14.43
CA THR A 222 -44.56 -21.04 14.58
C THR A 222 -44.48 -21.84 15.85
N ASN A 223 -45.27 -21.44 16.85
CA ASN A 223 -45.63 -22.28 17.99
C ASN A 223 -46.60 -23.37 17.52
N VAL A 224 -46.26 -24.63 17.80
CA VAL A 224 -47.20 -25.73 18.19
C VAL A 224 -46.43 -26.67 19.12
#